data_7803265b0bcef1b4f90c4384f25fbe3c
#
_entry.id   7803265b0bcef1b4f90c4384f25fbe3c
#
_cell.length_a   1.000
_cell.length_b   1.000
_cell.length_c   1.000
_cell.angle_alpha   90.00
_cell.angle_beta   90.00
_cell.angle_gamma   90.00
#
_symmetry.space_group_name_H-M   'P 1'
#
loop_
_entity.id
_entity.type
_entity.pdbx_description
1 polymer ?
#
loop_
_entity_poly.entity_id
_entity_poly.type
_entity_poly.pdbx_seq_one_letter_code
_entity_poly.pdbx_strand_id
1 'polypeptide(L)'
;MNHTVVFNIRDVLSNIGYDIYLVTAPALANDSNATNIQRLPMKLKCTIGFHDQEGNSQQEELQSAITTTPDQMNYLLLAEDYKFPCSSFGLTESEPQVTLTVQTNVSSTEQRNRTFTRTMLIDCVMFVPHGISHLTDDRFEIEPHGDGDSYFWLMK
;
A
#
# COMPACT_ATOMS: atom_id res chain seq x y z
N MET A 1 -11.83 12.44 12.18
CA MET A 1 -10.67 12.91 11.37
C MET A 1 -10.12 11.72 10.61
N ASN A 2 -9.79 11.88 9.34
CA ASN A 2 -9.12 10.83 8.57
C ASN A 2 -7.63 10.77 8.94
N HIS A 3 -7.06 9.57 8.93
CA HIS A 3 -5.65 9.33 9.20
C HIS A 3 -4.86 9.23 7.90
N THR A 4 -3.60 9.60 7.94
CA THR A 4 -2.70 9.58 6.79
C THR A 4 -1.36 8.98 7.19
N VAL A 5 -0.84 8.10 6.33
CA VAL A 5 0.50 7.54 6.41
C VAL A 5 1.22 7.81 5.09
N VAL A 6 2.48 8.21 5.16
CA VAL A 6 3.32 8.46 3.99
C VAL A 6 4.48 7.48 4.00
N PHE A 7 4.62 6.72 2.93
CA PHE A 7 5.75 5.84 2.68
C PHE A 7 6.73 6.52 1.72
N ASN A 8 7.98 6.57 2.08
CA ASN A 8 9.06 7.02 1.21
C ASN A 8 9.54 5.82 0.39
N ILE A 9 9.35 5.90 -0.92
CA ILE A 9 9.68 4.80 -1.82
C ILE A 9 11.09 5.00 -2.34
N ARG A 10 11.91 3.96 -2.19
CA ARG A 10 13.30 3.91 -2.64
C ARG A 10 13.50 2.73 -3.57
N ASP A 11 14.54 2.80 -4.37
CA ASP A 11 15.01 1.67 -5.18
C ASP A 11 14.01 1.16 -6.24
N VAL A 12 13.18 2.07 -6.78
CA VAL A 12 12.34 1.77 -7.94
C VAL A 12 13.00 2.19 -9.24
N LEU A 13 12.74 1.42 -10.30
CA LEU A 13 13.25 1.64 -11.64
C LEU A 13 12.13 2.17 -12.54
N SER A 14 12.43 3.18 -13.34
CA SER A 14 11.45 3.79 -14.25
C SER A 14 11.15 2.93 -15.49
N ASN A 15 12.02 2.01 -15.83
CA ASN A 15 11.87 1.13 -17.00
C ASN A 15 11.18 -0.22 -16.68
N ILE A 16 10.78 -0.42 -15.45
CA ILE A 16 10.09 -1.63 -15.00
C ILE A 16 8.66 -1.24 -14.60
N GLY A 17 7.67 -2.02 -15.05
CA GLY A 17 6.32 -1.93 -14.54
C GLY A 17 6.20 -2.69 -13.22
N TYR A 18 5.47 -2.13 -12.28
CA TYR A 18 5.22 -2.73 -10.97
C TYR A 18 3.73 -2.97 -10.74
N ASP A 19 3.42 -4.10 -10.14
CA ASP A 19 2.15 -4.32 -9.49
C ASP A 19 2.30 -3.85 -8.04
N ILE A 20 1.50 -2.86 -7.66
CA ILE A 20 1.59 -2.21 -6.35
C ILE A 20 0.47 -2.74 -5.47
N TYR A 21 0.85 -3.36 -4.36
CA TYR A 21 -0.09 -3.89 -3.36
C TYR A 21 0.04 -3.15 -2.04
N LEU A 22 -1.10 -2.83 -1.45
CA LEU A 22 -1.19 -2.45 -0.05
C LEU A 22 -1.61 -3.67 0.75
N VAL A 23 -0.79 -4.06 1.71
CA VAL A 23 -1.07 -5.18 2.59
C VAL A 23 -1.59 -4.63 3.91
N THR A 24 -2.80 -5.05 4.28
CA THR A 24 -3.42 -4.63 5.54
C THR A 24 -3.36 -5.75 6.56
N ALA A 25 -3.02 -5.38 7.79
CA ALA A 25 -3.06 -6.31 8.91
C ALA A 25 -4.51 -6.64 9.29
N PRO A 26 -4.78 -7.84 9.81
CA PRO A 26 -6.10 -8.17 10.30
C PRO A 26 -6.44 -7.32 11.52
N ALA A 27 -7.69 -6.90 11.64
CA ALA A 27 -8.21 -6.51 12.93
C ALA A 27 -8.06 -7.72 13.85
N LEU A 28 -7.42 -7.54 14.99
CA LEU A 28 -7.01 -8.62 15.89
C LEU A 28 -8.25 -9.44 16.33
N ALA A 29 -8.59 -10.45 15.55
CA ALA A 29 -9.78 -11.29 15.76
C ALA A 29 -9.73 -12.00 17.12
N ASN A 30 -8.52 -12.26 17.59
CA ASN A 30 -8.28 -12.94 18.88
C ASN A 30 -8.02 -11.96 20.02
N ASP A 31 -8.00 -10.65 19.77
CA ASP A 31 -7.89 -9.65 20.80
C ASP A 31 -9.27 -9.31 21.35
N SER A 32 -9.54 -9.74 22.57
CA SER A 32 -10.79 -9.42 23.29
C SER A 32 -10.98 -7.90 23.48
N ASN A 33 -9.92 -7.11 23.38
CA ASN A 33 -9.95 -5.66 23.51
C ASN A 33 -10.22 -4.96 22.18
N ALA A 34 -10.18 -5.66 21.04
CA ALA A 34 -10.52 -5.06 19.76
C ALA A 34 -11.99 -4.64 19.74
N THR A 35 -12.23 -3.36 19.52
CA THR A 35 -13.58 -2.81 19.45
C THR A 35 -14.29 -3.25 18.17
N ASN A 36 -15.62 -3.33 18.20
CA ASN A 36 -16.41 -3.63 17.00
C ASN A 36 -16.16 -2.62 15.86
N ILE A 37 -15.75 -1.40 16.19
CA ILE A 37 -15.43 -0.36 15.19
C ILE A 37 -14.12 -0.69 14.46
N GLN A 38 -13.13 -1.24 15.15
CA GLN A 38 -11.86 -1.65 14.54
C GLN A 38 -12.00 -2.84 13.59
N ARG A 39 -13.06 -3.64 13.75
CA ARG A 39 -13.38 -4.79 12.91
C ARG A 39 -14.18 -4.43 11.66
N LEU A 40 -14.52 -3.17 11.46
CA LEU A 40 -15.15 -2.72 10.23
C LEU A 40 -14.13 -2.68 9.07
N PRO A 41 -14.58 -2.80 7.82
CA PRO A 41 -13.71 -2.64 6.68
C PRO A 41 -13.06 -1.26 6.65
N MET A 42 -11.85 -1.18 6.11
CA MET A 42 -11.18 0.08 5.80
C MET A 42 -11.52 0.53 4.39
N LYS A 43 -11.66 1.83 4.21
CA LYS A 43 -11.79 2.48 2.91
C LYS A 43 -10.65 3.49 2.78
N LEU A 44 -9.77 3.26 1.83
CA LEU A 44 -8.50 3.95 1.70
C LEU A 44 -8.38 4.64 0.35
N LYS A 45 -7.77 5.79 0.36
CA LYS A 45 -7.33 6.54 -0.81
C LYS A 45 -5.81 6.51 -0.84
N CYS A 46 -5.24 6.16 -1.98
CA CYS A 46 -3.80 6.06 -2.18
C CYS A 46 -3.35 7.01 -3.29
N THR A 47 -2.29 7.75 -3.03
CA THR A 47 -1.75 8.75 -3.96
C THR A 47 -0.24 8.58 -4.07
N ILE A 48 0.28 8.48 -5.29
CA ILE A 48 1.72 8.54 -5.56
C ILE A 48 2.11 9.98 -5.81
N GLY A 49 3.16 10.42 -5.13
CA GLY A 49 3.80 11.71 -5.32
C GLY A 49 5.18 11.54 -5.94
N PHE A 50 5.53 12.44 -6.86
CA PHE A 50 6.83 12.49 -7.52
C PHE A 50 7.44 13.87 -7.35
N HIS A 51 8.77 13.89 -7.16
CA HIS A 51 9.57 15.08 -7.35
C HIS A 51 10.52 14.83 -8.53
N ASP A 52 10.42 15.67 -9.55
CA ASP A 52 11.35 15.61 -10.65
C ASP A 52 12.68 16.29 -10.31
N GLN A 53 13.67 16.18 -11.19
CA GLN A 53 15.00 16.78 -10.98
C GLN A 53 14.97 18.31 -11.00
N GLU A 54 13.90 18.89 -11.53
CA GLU A 54 13.69 20.34 -11.60
C GLU A 54 12.95 20.88 -10.37
N GLY A 55 12.57 20.00 -9.43
CA GLY A 55 11.88 20.36 -8.20
C GLY A 55 10.37 20.50 -8.36
N ASN A 56 9.79 20.08 -9.50
CA ASN A 56 8.33 20.07 -9.67
C ASN A 56 7.75 18.86 -8.98
N SER A 57 6.63 19.07 -8.28
CA SER A 57 5.88 18.00 -7.62
C SER A 57 4.68 17.60 -8.47
N GLN A 58 4.51 16.31 -8.69
CA GLN A 58 3.34 15.74 -9.33
C GLN A 58 2.70 14.71 -8.41
N GLN A 59 1.38 14.57 -8.49
CA GLN A 59 0.64 13.58 -7.73
C GLN A 59 -0.33 12.85 -8.64
N GLU A 60 -0.47 11.55 -8.42
CA GLU A 60 -1.40 10.70 -9.13
C GLU A 60 -2.19 9.86 -8.13
N GLU A 61 -3.51 9.90 -8.23
CA GLU A 61 -4.38 9.06 -7.41
C GLU A 61 -4.44 7.66 -8.01
N LEU A 62 -4.15 6.66 -7.18
CA LEU A 62 -4.26 5.26 -7.54
C LEU A 62 -5.68 4.74 -7.31
N GLN A 63 -5.91 3.49 -7.65
CA GLN A 63 -7.19 2.84 -7.40
C GLN A 63 -7.53 2.89 -5.91
N SER A 64 -8.77 3.22 -5.59
CA SER A 64 -9.28 3.18 -4.22
C SER A 64 -9.24 1.75 -3.68
N ALA A 65 -8.83 1.59 -2.44
CA ALA A 65 -8.69 0.31 -1.78
C ALA A 65 -9.73 0.15 -0.68
N ILE A 66 -10.47 -0.97 -0.73
CA ILE A 66 -11.44 -1.35 0.30
C ILE A 66 -11.11 -2.76 0.75
N THR A 67 -10.93 -2.95 2.06
CA THR A 67 -10.76 -4.29 2.63
C THR A 67 -12.08 -5.04 2.63
N THR A 68 -12.04 -6.31 2.22
CA THR A 68 -13.25 -7.16 2.14
C THR A 68 -13.38 -8.07 3.34
N THR A 69 -12.27 -8.43 3.98
CA THR A 69 -12.21 -9.36 5.10
C THR A 69 -11.40 -8.76 6.24
N PRO A 70 -12.02 -7.94 7.11
CA PRO A 70 -11.27 -7.19 8.15
C PRO A 70 -10.53 -8.08 9.15
N ASP A 71 -10.94 -9.33 9.32
CA ASP A 71 -10.28 -10.28 10.23
C ASP A 71 -9.10 -11.05 9.60
N GLN A 72 -8.75 -10.75 8.37
CA GLN A 72 -7.67 -11.38 7.63
C GLN A 72 -6.74 -10.33 7.04
N MET A 73 -5.53 -10.73 6.66
CA MET A 73 -4.68 -9.90 5.82
C MET A 73 -5.34 -9.73 4.44
N ASN A 74 -5.36 -8.50 3.96
CA ASN A 74 -5.82 -8.20 2.60
C ASN A 74 -4.65 -7.71 1.77
N TYR A 75 -4.56 -8.22 0.54
CA TYR A 75 -3.61 -7.76 -0.47
C TYR A 75 -4.39 -6.95 -1.51
N LEU A 76 -4.33 -5.64 -1.38
CA LEU A 76 -5.13 -4.73 -2.19
C LEU A 76 -4.29 -4.21 -3.35
N LEU A 77 -4.67 -4.57 -4.57
CA LEU A 77 -4.00 -4.09 -5.78
C LEU A 77 -4.33 -2.62 -5.99
N LEU A 78 -3.35 -1.76 -5.88
CA LEU A 78 -3.47 -0.31 -6.10
C LEU A 78 -3.22 0.09 -7.54
N ALA A 79 -2.30 -0.58 -8.20
CA ALA A 79 -1.96 -0.38 -9.60
C ALA A 79 -1.35 -1.63 -10.20
N GLU A 80 -1.59 -1.86 -11.48
CA GLU A 80 -1.01 -2.95 -12.25
C GLU A 80 -0.10 -2.39 -13.33
N ASP A 81 1.08 -2.99 -13.50
CA ASP A 81 2.08 -2.55 -14.47
C ASP A 81 2.39 -1.06 -14.41
N TYR A 82 2.46 -0.52 -13.20
CA TYR A 82 2.72 0.90 -12.98
C TYR A 82 4.17 1.24 -13.29
N LYS A 83 4.39 2.23 -14.15
CA LYS A 83 5.73 2.71 -14.52
C LYS A 83 5.99 4.06 -13.90
N PHE A 84 7.01 4.12 -13.04
CA PHE A 84 7.44 5.37 -12.44
C PHE A 84 8.07 6.29 -13.50
N PRO A 85 7.77 7.59 -13.48
CA PRO A 85 8.35 8.55 -14.44
C PRO A 85 9.84 8.80 -14.21
N CYS A 86 10.34 8.50 -13.02
CA CYS A 86 11.75 8.61 -12.67
C CYS A 86 12.20 7.42 -11.83
N SER A 87 13.47 7.07 -11.92
CA SER A 87 14.06 6.06 -11.03
C SER A 87 14.43 6.70 -9.71
N SER A 88 14.24 5.94 -8.62
CA SER A 88 14.64 6.33 -7.27
C SER A 88 15.63 5.31 -6.75
N PHE A 89 16.82 5.76 -6.40
CA PHE A 89 17.89 4.91 -5.84
C PHE A 89 18.33 5.48 -4.49
N GLY A 90 18.47 4.61 -3.51
CA GLY A 90 19.12 4.70 -2.21
C GLY A 90 19.55 6.07 -1.73
N LEU A 91 18.81 7.10 -2.00
CA LEU A 91 19.25 8.46 -1.87
C LEU A 91 19.31 8.88 -0.42
N THR A 92 20.39 9.51 -0.16
CA THR A 92 20.60 10.31 1.02
C THR A 92 19.50 11.36 1.14
N GLU A 93 18.69 11.15 2.08
CA GLU A 93 18.20 12.01 3.14
C GLU A 93 17.37 13.26 2.84
N SER A 94 17.50 14.03 1.80
CA SER A 94 16.87 15.34 1.87
C SER A 94 15.44 15.40 1.37
N GLU A 95 15.08 14.66 0.33
CA GLU A 95 13.67 14.57 -0.11
C GLU A 95 13.44 13.28 -0.89
N PRO A 96 12.46 12.46 -0.50
CA PRO A 96 12.12 11.28 -1.26
C PRO A 96 11.56 11.70 -2.62
N GLN A 97 12.14 11.15 -3.70
CA GLN A 97 11.68 11.46 -5.06
C GLN A 97 10.31 10.84 -5.34
N VAL A 98 9.99 9.77 -4.64
CA VAL A 98 8.72 9.05 -4.77
C VAL A 98 8.12 8.82 -3.38
N THR A 99 6.86 9.15 -3.23
CA THR A 99 6.09 8.90 -2.01
C THR A 99 4.80 8.17 -2.34
N LEU A 100 4.36 7.28 -1.46
CA LEU A 100 3.01 6.74 -1.47
C LEU A 100 2.29 7.24 -0.22
N THR A 101 1.23 7.98 -0.41
CA THR A 101 0.36 8.45 0.67
C THR A 101 -0.88 7.58 0.73
N VAL A 102 -1.13 7.00 1.88
CA VAL A 102 -2.33 6.22 2.18
C VAL A 102 -3.16 6.97 3.20
N GLN A 103 -4.38 7.24 2.86
CA GLN A 103 -5.31 8.01 3.69
C GLN A 103 -6.62 7.27 3.85
N THR A 104 -7.19 7.28 5.06
CA THR A 104 -8.57 6.83 5.25
C THR A 104 -9.51 7.81 4.55
N ASN A 105 -10.46 7.27 3.79
CA ASN A 105 -11.40 8.06 2.99
C ASN A 105 -12.84 7.77 3.43
N VAL A 106 -13.11 8.00 4.70
CA VAL A 106 -14.41 7.70 5.33
C VAL A 106 -15.14 9.01 5.62
N SER A 107 -16.30 9.16 5.01
CA SER A 107 -17.17 10.30 5.25
C SER A 107 -17.81 10.24 6.66
N SER A 108 -18.30 11.38 7.13
CA SER A 108 -19.00 11.44 8.42
C SER A 108 -20.27 10.59 8.44
N THR A 109 -20.93 10.44 7.30
CA THR A 109 -22.11 9.57 7.17
C THR A 109 -21.75 8.11 7.27
N GLU A 110 -20.72 7.66 6.54
CA GLU A 110 -20.23 6.29 6.61
C GLU A 110 -19.74 5.93 8.00
N GLN A 111 -19.07 6.85 8.69
CA GLN A 111 -18.66 6.65 10.07
C GLN A 111 -19.86 6.52 11.01
N ARG A 112 -20.86 7.38 10.87
CA ARG A 112 -22.08 7.36 11.69
C ARG A 112 -22.85 6.07 11.48
N ASN A 113 -22.93 5.59 10.25
CA ASN A 113 -23.61 4.35 9.89
C ASN A 113 -22.76 3.11 10.18
N ARG A 114 -21.55 3.27 10.70
CA ARG A 114 -20.60 2.18 10.98
C ARG A 114 -20.33 1.29 9.76
N THR A 115 -20.23 1.90 8.58
CA THR A 115 -19.93 1.19 7.33
C THR A 115 -18.45 0.87 7.22
N PHE A 116 -17.61 1.84 7.61
CA PHE A 116 -16.16 1.74 7.57
C PHE A 116 -15.53 2.26 8.85
N THR A 117 -14.35 1.72 9.17
CA THR A 117 -13.52 2.26 10.25
C THR A 117 -12.59 3.36 9.72
N ARG A 118 -12.24 4.30 10.59
CA ARG A 118 -11.14 5.24 10.38
C ARG A 118 -9.82 4.74 10.97
N THR A 119 -9.83 3.59 11.63
CA THR A 119 -8.60 2.94 12.09
C THR A 119 -7.88 2.35 10.88
N MET A 120 -6.59 2.65 10.76
CA MET A 120 -5.76 2.18 9.68
C MET A 120 -4.81 1.10 10.19
N LEU A 121 -4.93 -0.10 9.66
CA LEU A 121 -4.11 -1.25 10.01
C LEU A 121 -3.32 -1.69 8.77
N ILE A 122 -2.19 -1.04 8.53
CA ILE A 122 -1.31 -1.33 7.41
C ILE A 122 -0.13 -2.14 7.90
N ASP A 123 0.16 -3.24 7.23
CA ASP A 123 1.37 -4.03 7.45
C ASP A 123 2.51 -3.53 6.57
N CYS A 124 2.34 -3.55 5.27
CA CYS A 124 3.37 -3.10 4.32
C CYS A 124 2.79 -2.67 2.98
N VAL A 125 3.66 -2.11 2.15
CA VAL A 125 3.42 -1.88 0.72
C VAL A 125 4.38 -2.75 -0.06
N MET A 126 3.90 -3.41 -1.11
CA MET A 126 4.70 -4.27 -1.96
C MET A 126 4.75 -3.72 -3.38
N PHE A 127 5.95 -3.62 -3.91
CA PHE A 127 6.22 -3.28 -5.31
C PHE A 127 6.78 -4.52 -6.00
N VAL A 128 5.96 -5.17 -6.81
CA VAL A 128 6.31 -6.43 -7.47
C VAL A 128 6.47 -6.16 -8.96
N PRO A 129 7.62 -6.48 -9.57
CA PRO A 129 7.78 -6.35 -11.00
C PRO A 129 6.68 -7.13 -11.73
N HIS A 130 6.03 -6.45 -12.67
CA HIS A 130 4.91 -7.02 -13.40
C HIS A 130 5.30 -8.32 -14.14
N GLY A 131 4.46 -9.34 -14.02
CA GLY A 131 4.66 -10.64 -14.63
C GLY A 131 5.54 -11.64 -13.85
N ILE A 132 6.07 -11.24 -12.69
CA ILE A 132 6.91 -12.11 -11.85
C ILE A 132 6.12 -12.72 -10.68
N SER A 133 5.05 -12.08 -10.26
CA SER A 133 4.25 -12.52 -9.12
C SER A 133 3.23 -13.58 -9.50
N HIS A 134 3.11 -14.61 -8.68
CA HIS A 134 2.00 -15.54 -8.71
C HIS A 134 1.07 -15.24 -7.54
N LEU A 135 -0.11 -14.71 -7.84
CA LEU A 135 -1.20 -14.59 -6.88
C LEU A 135 -2.07 -15.83 -7.02
N THR A 136 -2.03 -16.71 -6.04
CA THR A 136 -2.91 -17.87 -5.97
C THR A 136 -3.83 -17.74 -4.74
N ASP A 137 -5.13 -17.89 -4.95
CA ASP A 137 -6.16 -18.04 -3.89
C ASP A 137 -6.06 -17.00 -2.76
N ASP A 138 -6.03 -15.70 -3.09
CA ASP A 138 -5.95 -14.59 -2.13
C ASP A 138 -4.68 -14.59 -1.27
N ARG A 139 -3.70 -15.40 -1.58
CA ARG A 139 -2.40 -15.43 -0.94
C ARG A 139 -1.32 -14.98 -1.90
N PHE A 140 -0.47 -14.12 -1.41
CA PHE A 140 0.76 -13.77 -2.09
C PHE A 140 1.82 -14.78 -1.68
N GLU A 141 2.08 -15.76 -2.52
CA GLU A 141 3.21 -16.67 -2.35
C GLU A 141 4.38 -16.17 -3.20
N ILE A 142 5.42 -15.69 -2.54
CA ILE A 142 6.72 -15.50 -3.16
C ILE A 142 7.37 -16.87 -3.13
N GLU A 143 7.43 -17.54 -4.27
CA GLU A 143 8.25 -18.74 -4.36
C GLU A 143 9.71 -18.36 -4.15
N PRO A 144 10.38 -18.88 -3.11
CA PRO A 144 11.79 -18.66 -2.95
C PRO A 144 12.51 -19.34 -4.12
N HIS A 145 12.99 -18.54 -5.06
CA HIS A 145 14.05 -19.01 -5.93
C HIS A 145 15.24 -19.33 -5.04
N GLY A 146 15.82 -20.51 -5.16
CA GLY A 146 16.69 -21.20 -4.22
C GLY A 146 17.96 -20.51 -3.72
N ASP A 147 18.15 -19.24 -3.91
CA ASP A 147 19.33 -18.44 -3.61
C ASP A 147 19.11 -17.39 -2.52
N GLY A 148 17.92 -17.31 -1.94
CA GLY A 148 17.65 -16.39 -0.81
C GLY A 148 17.50 -14.91 -1.17
N ASP A 149 17.61 -14.54 -2.43
CA ASP A 149 17.58 -13.14 -2.89
C ASP A 149 16.18 -12.62 -3.23
N SER A 150 15.14 -13.35 -2.89
CA SER A 150 13.76 -13.07 -3.31
C SER A 150 13.03 -12.00 -2.47
N TYR A 151 13.68 -11.41 -1.49
CA TYR A 151 13.02 -10.53 -0.52
C TYR A 151 13.17 -9.03 -0.77
N PHE A 152 13.65 -8.63 -1.94
CA PHE A 152 13.92 -7.22 -2.24
C PHE A 152 12.69 -6.32 -2.38
N TRP A 153 11.51 -6.88 -2.41
CA TRP A 153 10.28 -6.18 -2.75
C TRP A 153 9.41 -5.83 -1.57
N LEU A 154 9.70 -6.37 -0.39
CA LEU A 154 8.96 -6.11 0.82
C LEU A 154 9.47 -4.83 1.47
N MET A 155 8.69 -3.76 1.37
CA MET A 155 8.92 -2.55 2.15
C MET A 155 7.93 -2.51 3.31
N LYS A 156 8.47 -2.60 4.49
CA LYS A 156 7.72 -2.38 5.73
C LYS A 156 7.76 -0.92 6.12
#